data_dfad8679851b2c166d00631d57398480
#
_entry.id   dfad8679851b2c166d00631d57398480
#
_cell.length_a   1.000
_cell.length_b   1.000
_cell.length_c   1.000
_cell.angle_alpha   90.00
_cell.angle_beta   90.00
_cell.angle_gamma   90.00
#
_symmetry.space_group_name_H-M   'P 1'
#
loop_
_entity.id
_entity.type
_entity.pdbx_description
1 polymer ?
#
loop_
_entity_poly.entity_id
_entity_poly.type
_entity_poly.pdbx_seq_one_letter_code
_entity_poly.pdbx_strand_id
1 'polypeptide(L)'
;MAKVLEENDLRLVADVLVIGGGPAGTWAALTAATKGSKVVLVDKGYCGTSGATAPSGTGVWYVKPEEKLREEARASRYLLGGKLAEIPWMNRVLDQTYENMNKLGSLGYPFPKDDIGDPYKRGLQGPEYMKLMRKLVQKAGVKILDHSPVLELLADENGVGGATGVRTQSGETWTVRAGAVVIATGGCAFLSKALGTNVLTGDGYLLAAEAGADFSGMEFSNAYAICPTFSSVTKTAYYRYASFYYEDGSIVEGAGSQRGRSIIARNLLQGRQVYASLDQAPEEIRPLLRVNQTNFFLPFDRLGIDPFKDKFPVTLRLEGTVRGTGGIRIVDEQCSTIVPGLYAAGDAATRELICGGFTGGGSHNAAWAMSSGSFAGEGAAKFAKDLGDKADNRTLKSVSTTTFTKSGSGQILSKTGEAIQAVQEEVTPYDRNLFRTQKGLEGSITRLDGLWNDLRERVTTLDIAGVRHREAAAMTATARLMYNTARERTETRGMHKREDFPEIDAAQGYRLISGGLDKVWTQKAEVNKEAVTP
;
A
#
# COMPACT_ATOMS: atom_id res chain seq x y z
N MET A 1 -10.66 5.04 -32.50
CA MET A 1 -11.18 5.66 -31.24
C MET A 1 -10.36 6.85 -30.71
N ALA A 2 -9.47 7.44 -31.48
CA ALA A 2 -8.66 8.61 -31.09
C ALA A 2 -9.34 9.99 -31.28
N LYS A 3 -10.66 10.03 -31.49
CA LYS A 3 -11.39 11.28 -31.90
C LYS A 3 -12.25 11.92 -30.79
N VAL A 4 -12.14 11.49 -29.53
CA VAL A 4 -13.03 11.98 -28.45
C VAL A 4 -12.35 13.01 -27.52
N LEU A 5 -11.07 13.33 -27.75
CA LEU A 5 -10.30 14.28 -26.93
C LEU A 5 -10.17 15.60 -27.70
N GLU A 6 -11.12 16.51 -27.57
CA GLU A 6 -11.09 17.87 -28.15
C GLU A 6 -11.04 18.96 -27.08
N GLU A 7 -10.24 19.97 -27.38
CA GLU A 7 -10.12 21.36 -26.92
C GLU A 7 -9.85 21.72 -25.44
N ASN A 8 -10.13 20.86 -24.45
CA ASN A 8 -9.80 21.16 -23.02
C ASN A 8 -8.88 20.12 -22.37
N ASP A 9 -8.15 19.34 -23.14
CA ASP A 9 -7.31 18.27 -22.62
C ASP A 9 -5.89 18.75 -22.32
N LEU A 10 -5.45 18.61 -21.07
CA LEU A 10 -4.06 18.81 -20.69
C LEU A 10 -3.19 17.67 -21.25
N ARG A 11 -2.33 17.97 -22.23
CA ARG A 11 -1.40 17.00 -22.84
C ARG A 11 0.03 17.29 -22.43
N LEU A 12 0.69 16.30 -21.85
CA LEU A 12 2.07 16.40 -21.37
C LEU A 12 2.93 15.28 -21.95
N VAL A 13 4.23 15.59 -22.08
CA VAL A 13 5.26 14.62 -22.44
C VAL A 13 6.32 14.62 -21.35
N ALA A 14 6.76 13.43 -20.93
CA ALA A 14 7.78 13.23 -19.91
C ALA A 14 8.65 12.02 -20.29
N ASP A 15 9.82 11.89 -19.67
CA ASP A 15 10.59 10.65 -19.71
C ASP A 15 9.98 9.62 -18.76
N VAL A 16 9.60 10.07 -17.56
CA VAL A 16 9.01 9.20 -16.52
C VAL A 16 7.70 9.80 -16.01
N LEU A 17 6.64 9.00 -16.03
CA LEU A 17 5.40 9.28 -15.33
C LEU A 17 5.37 8.51 -14.00
N VAL A 18 5.17 9.23 -12.89
CA VAL A 18 4.98 8.62 -11.57
C VAL A 18 3.52 8.77 -11.15
N ILE A 19 2.87 7.65 -10.80
CA ILE A 19 1.47 7.61 -10.36
C ILE A 19 1.41 7.40 -8.85
N GLY A 20 1.05 8.44 -8.12
CA GLY A 20 0.98 8.49 -6.66
C GLY A 20 2.08 9.35 -6.03
N GLY A 21 1.68 10.32 -5.21
CA GLY A 21 2.54 11.32 -4.55
C GLY A 21 2.88 10.99 -3.10
N GLY A 22 2.78 9.72 -2.70
CA GLY A 22 3.23 9.20 -1.41
C GLY A 22 4.76 9.07 -1.32
N PRO A 23 5.29 8.47 -0.24
CA PRO A 23 6.76 8.31 -0.09
C PRO A 23 7.42 7.64 -1.29
N ALA A 24 6.88 6.52 -1.75
CA ALA A 24 7.47 5.77 -2.87
C ALA A 24 7.50 6.61 -4.15
N GLY A 25 6.39 7.27 -4.49
CA GLY A 25 6.32 8.09 -5.69
C GLY A 25 7.20 9.32 -5.62
N THR A 26 7.29 9.98 -4.48
CA THR A 26 8.19 11.15 -4.32
C THR A 26 9.67 10.76 -4.38
N TRP A 27 10.07 9.60 -3.82
CA TRP A 27 11.42 9.08 -3.99
C TRP A 27 11.70 8.67 -5.45
N ALA A 28 10.74 8.02 -6.13
CA ALA A 28 10.88 7.66 -7.54
C ALA A 28 11.05 8.92 -8.41
N ALA A 29 10.18 9.91 -8.23
CA ALA A 29 10.23 11.16 -8.98
C ALA A 29 11.53 11.94 -8.73
N LEU A 30 11.96 12.04 -7.46
CA LEU A 30 13.21 12.70 -7.08
C LEU A 30 14.42 11.99 -7.69
N THR A 31 14.47 10.66 -7.63
CA THR A 31 15.57 9.86 -8.18
C THR A 31 15.62 10.00 -9.69
N ALA A 32 14.51 9.84 -10.40
CA ALA A 32 14.47 9.99 -11.85
C ALA A 32 14.88 11.40 -12.30
N ALA A 33 14.38 12.44 -11.62
CA ALA A 33 14.74 13.83 -11.92
C ALA A 33 16.23 14.11 -11.67
N THR A 34 16.82 13.57 -10.61
CA THR A 34 18.26 13.71 -10.35
C THR A 34 19.16 12.97 -11.33
N LYS A 35 18.60 12.00 -12.07
CA LYS A 35 19.28 11.32 -13.21
C LYS A 35 19.08 12.08 -14.53
N GLY A 36 18.44 13.25 -14.50
CA GLY A 36 18.24 14.13 -15.66
C GLY A 36 16.95 13.90 -16.43
N SER A 37 16.04 13.02 -15.95
CA SER A 37 14.77 12.77 -16.61
C SER A 37 13.76 13.90 -16.37
N LYS A 38 12.97 14.22 -17.39
CA LYS A 38 11.77 15.03 -17.26
C LYS A 38 10.65 14.20 -16.63
N VAL A 39 10.19 14.60 -15.46
CA VAL A 39 9.25 13.81 -14.67
C VAL A 39 7.91 14.54 -14.50
N VAL A 40 6.82 13.80 -14.72
CA VAL A 40 5.47 14.19 -14.28
C VAL A 40 5.04 13.26 -13.17
N LEU A 41 4.54 13.81 -12.06
CA LEU A 41 3.96 13.08 -10.95
C LEU A 41 2.47 13.42 -10.87
N VAL A 42 1.61 12.41 -10.90
CA VAL A 42 0.16 12.58 -10.74
C VAL A 42 -0.29 11.98 -9.41
N ASP A 43 -1.17 12.65 -8.67
CA ASP A 43 -1.73 12.17 -7.41
C ASP A 43 -3.26 12.28 -7.42
N LYS A 44 -3.94 11.22 -6.99
CA LYS A 44 -5.41 11.17 -6.88
C LYS A 44 -5.97 12.18 -5.87
N GLY A 45 -5.20 12.47 -4.81
CA GLY A 45 -5.46 13.51 -3.84
C GLY A 45 -4.45 14.65 -3.98
N TYR A 46 -3.77 15.00 -2.90
CA TYR A 46 -2.77 16.06 -2.87
C TYR A 46 -1.40 15.50 -2.46
N CYS A 47 -0.43 15.55 -3.35
CA CYS A 47 0.93 15.09 -3.07
C CYS A 47 1.48 15.78 -1.81
N GLY A 48 1.80 15.01 -0.78
CA GLY A 48 2.27 15.50 0.51
C GLY A 48 1.25 15.48 1.64
N THR A 49 -0.05 15.30 1.38
CA THR A 49 -1.08 15.20 2.42
C THR A 49 -2.02 14.03 2.28
N SER A 50 -2.15 13.45 1.09
CA SER A 50 -2.95 12.24 0.87
C SER A 50 -2.17 10.98 1.14
N GLY A 51 -2.91 9.89 1.41
CA GLY A 51 -2.36 8.56 1.64
C GLY A 51 -1.98 8.26 3.09
N ALA A 52 -1.54 7.04 3.30
CA ALA A 52 -1.38 6.46 4.63
C ALA A 52 -0.25 7.07 5.47
N THR A 53 0.79 7.61 4.84
CA THR A 53 1.98 8.12 5.54
C THR A 53 1.77 9.53 6.07
N ALA A 54 1.12 10.40 5.31
CA ALA A 54 0.99 11.81 5.66
C ALA A 54 0.42 12.08 7.07
N PRO A 55 -0.64 11.36 7.55
CA PRO A 55 -1.17 11.57 8.89
C PRO A 55 -0.51 10.69 9.96
N SER A 56 0.57 9.96 9.65
CA SER A 56 1.10 8.90 10.53
C SER A 56 2.41 9.31 11.20
N GLY A 57 2.62 8.78 12.43
CA GLY A 57 3.96 8.56 12.95
C GLY A 57 4.52 7.26 12.36
N THR A 58 5.65 7.33 11.68
CA THR A 58 6.18 6.20 10.91
C THR A 58 7.54 5.77 11.45
N GLY A 59 7.62 4.56 12.04
CA GLY A 59 8.91 3.91 12.29
C GLY A 59 9.61 3.58 10.98
N VAL A 60 10.94 3.59 10.97
CA VAL A 60 11.76 3.23 9.81
C VAL A 60 12.70 2.09 10.18
N TRP A 61 12.83 1.12 9.29
CA TRP A 61 13.77 -0.01 9.44
C TRP A 61 15.20 0.46 9.13
N TYR A 62 15.65 1.43 9.95
CA TYR A 62 16.98 2.01 9.88
C TYR A 62 17.93 1.21 10.76
N VAL A 63 18.89 0.53 10.16
CA VAL A 63 19.92 -0.26 10.83
C VAL A 63 21.29 0.17 10.30
N LYS A 64 22.20 0.52 11.22
CA LYS A 64 23.57 0.88 10.84
C LYS A 64 24.24 -0.27 10.08
N PRO A 65 25.21 0.00 9.18
CA PRO A 65 25.91 -1.02 8.39
C PRO A 65 26.93 -1.81 9.23
N GLU A 66 26.46 -2.38 10.33
CA GLU A 66 27.19 -3.26 11.24
C GLU A 66 26.60 -4.66 11.08
N GLU A 67 27.42 -5.64 10.67
CA GLU A 67 26.93 -6.96 10.27
C GLU A 67 26.07 -7.62 11.35
N LYS A 68 26.51 -7.61 12.61
CA LYS A 68 25.77 -8.21 13.72
C LYS A 68 24.36 -7.60 13.88
N LEU A 69 24.24 -6.27 13.80
CA LEU A 69 22.95 -5.59 13.91
C LEU A 69 22.03 -5.94 12.73
N ARG A 70 22.60 -6.03 11.53
CA ARG A 70 21.86 -6.37 10.32
C ARG A 70 21.43 -7.82 10.31
N GLU A 71 22.27 -8.74 10.76
CA GLU A 71 21.94 -10.15 10.90
C GLU A 71 20.76 -10.35 11.87
N GLU A 72 20.79 -9.74 13.05
CA GLU A 72 19.71 -9.80 14.02
C GLU A 72 18.40 -9.23 13.42
N ALA A 73 18.48 -8.11 12.71
CA ALA A 73 17.34 -7.49 12.05
C ALA A 73 16.73 -8.37 10.95
N ARG A 74 17.57 -9.00 10.12
CA ARG A 74 17.15 -9.95 9.06
C ARG A 74 16.53 -11.21 9.65
N ALA A 75 17.22 -11.86 10.60
CA ALA A 75 16.78 -13.10 11.22
C ALA A 75 15.39 -12.96 11.85
N SER A 76 15.16 -11.87 12.61
CA SER A 76 13.86 -11.59 13.21
C SER A 76 12.75 -11.50 12.16
N ARG A 77 13.01 -10.86 11.01
CA ARG A 77 12.00 -10.68 9.96
C ARG A 77 11.76 -11.95 9.16
N TYR A 78 12.82 -12.66 8.82
CA TYR A 78 12.74 -13.92 8.09
C TYR A 78 11.86 -14.95 8.81
N LEU A 79 12.04 -15.08 10.13
CA LEU A 79 11.23 -15.98 10.96
C LEU A 79 9.76 -15.53 11.04
N LEU A 80 9.52 -14.25 11.32
CA LEU A 80 8.16 -13.69 11.42
C LEU A 80 7.38 -13.79 10.11
N GLY A 81 8.07 -13.61 8.99
CA GLY A 81 7.52 -13.71 7.64
C GLY A 81 7.29 -15.14 7.15
N GLY A 82 7.47 -16.16 8.02
CA GLY A 82 7.26 -17.56 7.64
C GLY A 82 8.29 -18.08 6.65
N LYS A 83 9.49 -17.52 6.65
CA LYS A 83 10.63 -17.89 5.79
C LYS A 83 10.39 -17.69 4.29
N LEU A 84 9.55 -16.73 3.91
CA LEU A 84 9.24 -16.37 2.51
C LEU A 84 10.01 -15.14 2.00
N ALA A 85 10.68 -14.40 2.89
CA ALA A 85 11.51 -13.26 2.51
C ALA A 85 12.86 -13.70 1.93
N GLU A 86 13.56 -12.80 1.25
CA GLU A 86 14.87 -13.01 0.64
C GLU A 86 15.94 -12.14 1.30
N ILE A 87 17.01 -12.76 1.76
CA ILE A 87 18.12 -12.06 2.43
C ILE A 87 18.79 -11.01 1.52
N PRO A 88 19.06 -11.28 0.24
CA PRO A 88 19.60 -10.27 -0.67
C PRO A 88 18.74 -9.02 -0.76
N TRP A 89 17.40 -9.17 -0.86
CA TRP A 89 16.48 -8.06 -0.87
C TRP A 89 16.45 -7.29 0.45
N MET A 90 16.51 -8.00 1.59
CA MET A 90 16.61 -7.36 2.90
C MET A 90 17.87 -6.50 3.01
N ASN A 91 19.04 -7.01 2.59
CA ASN A 91 20.30 -6.29 2.59
C ASN A 91 20.20 -5.01 1.75
N ARG A 92 19.75 -5.17 0.51
CA ARG A 92 19.58 -4.06 -0.43
C ARG A 92 18.66 -2.96 0.12
N VAL A 93 17.55 -3.33 0.74
CA VAL A 93 16.62 -2.36 1.35
C VAL A 93 17.22 -1.72 2.60
N LEU A 94 17.98 -2.46 3.41
CA LEU A 94 18.69 -1.89 4.57
C LEU A 94 19.74 -0.86 4.15
N ASP A 95 20.51 -1.14 3.08
CA ASP A 95 21.50 -0.23 2.54
C ASP A 95 20.84 1.04 2.02
N GLN A 96 19.87 0.89 1.12
CA GLN A 96 19.17 2.04 0.54
C GLN A 96 18.41 2.87 1.59
N THR A 97 17.83 2.22 2.60
CA THR A 97 17.16 2.92 3.70
C THR A 97 18.16 3.74 4.52
N TYR A 98 19.33 3.16 4.81
CA TYR A 98 20.39 3.86 5.52
C TYR A 98 20.84 5.11 4.74
N GLU A 99 21.08 4.99 3.44
CA GLU A 99 21.46 6.10 2.57
C GLU A 99 20.36 7.16 2.50
N ASN A 100 19.11 6.76 2.25
CA ASN A 100 17.99 7.68 2.10
C ASN A 100 17.70 8.46 3.39
N MET A 101 17.80 7.83 4.56
CA MET A 101 17.61 8.50 5.84
C MET A 101 18.74 9.50 6.15
N ASN A 102 19.99 9.17 5.78
CA ASN A 102 21.09 10.10 5.89
C ASN A 102 20.94 11.28 4.93
N LYS A 103 20.52 11.01 3.70
CA LYS A 103 20.20 12.02 2.68
C LYS A 103 19.08 12.96 3.14
N LEU A 104 18.01 12.45 3.77
CA LEU A 104 16.95 13.30 4.34
C LEU A 104 17.52 14.29 5.38
N GLY A 105 18.44 13.84 6.23
CA GLY A 105 19.11 14.73 7.19
C GLY A 105 19.88 15.85 6.51
N SER A 106 20.66 15.53 5.47
CA SER A 106 21.40 16.54 4.69
C SER A 106 20.49 17.49 3.89
N LEU A 107 19.27 17.05 3.57
CA LEU A 107 18.25 17.84 2.89
C LEU A 107 17.35 18.65 3.84
N GLY A 108 17.65 18.63 5.16
CA GLY A 108 17.01 19.47 6.15
C GLY A 108 15.81 18.86 6.86
N TYR A 109 15.67 17.53 6.88
CA TYR A 109 14.65 16.89 7.73
C TYR A 109 15.04 17.07 9.21
N PRO A 110 14.14 17.59 10.07
CA PRO A 110 14.44 17.90 11.47
C PRO A 110 14.35 16.65 12.35
N PHE A 111 15.32 15.74 12.25
CA PHE A 111 15.35 14.59 13.14
C PHE A 111 15.42 15.02 14.61
N PRO A 112 14.60 14.43 15.51
CA PRO A 112 14.79 14.62 16.93
C PRO A 112 16.17 14.08 17.33
N LYS A 113 16.71 14.61 18.41
CA LYS A 113 17.95 14.11 19.00
C LYS A 113 17.63 12.97 19.96
N ASP A 114 18.51 11.99 20.01
CA ASP A 114 18.51 10.95 21.04
C ASP A 114 19.19 11.44 22.34
N ASP A 115 19.29 10.55 23.33
CA ASP A 115 19.80 10.87 24.66
C ASP A 115 21.29 11.30 24.68
N ILE A 116 22.05 10.99 23.61
CA ILE A 116 23.46 11.38 23.44
C ILE A 116 23.64 12.57 22.48
N GLY A 117 22.53 13.13 21.99
CA GLY A 117 22.51 14.28 21.10
C GLY A 117 22.62 13.98 19.61
N ASP A 118 22.65 12.71 19.21
CA ASP A 118 22.66 12.27 17.82
C ASP A 118 21.26 12.32 17.18
N PRO A 119 21.16 12.54 15.85
CA PRO A 119 19.88 12.49 15.15
C PRO A 119 19.24 11.10 15.23
N TYR A 120 18.04 11.01 15.81
CA TYR A 120 17.26 9.77 15.89
C TYR A 120 16.59 9.45 14.57
N LYS A 121 17.20 8.57 13.77
CA LYS A 121 16.77 8.23 12.39
C LYS A 121 15.88 7.00 12.28
N ARG A 122 15.32 6.50 13.38
CA ARG A 122 14.42 5.33 13.40
C ARG A 122 12.94 5.70 13.27
N GLY A 123 12.61 6.97 13.03
CA GLY A 123 11.24 7.45 12.90
C GLY A 123 11.14 8.71 12.07
N LEU A 124 9.97 8.86 11.45
CA LEU A 124 9.58 10.03 10.66
C LEU A 124 8.19 10.49 11.11
N GLN A 125 7.98 11.78 11.21
CA GLN A 125 6.67 12.38 11.35
C GLN A 125 6.09 12.59 9.94
N GLY A 126 4.99 11.91 9.64
CA GLY A 126 4.40 11.90 8.31
C GLY A 126 4.15 13.28 7.71
N PRO A 127 3.53 14.22 8.45
CA PRO A 127 3.27 15.57 7.92
C PRO A 127 4.55 16.30 7.51
N GLU A 128 5.58 16.31 8.37
CA GLU A 128 6.84 16.98 8.08
C GLU A 128 7.63 16.26 6.97
N TYR A 129 7.63 14.94 6.99
CA TYR A 129 8.28 14.13 5.97
C TYR A 129 7.68 14.38 4.58
N MET A 130 6.37 14.29 4.45
CA MET A 130 5.72 14.44 3.16
C MET A 130 5.74 15.89 2.64
N LYS A 131 5.68 16.87 3.54
CA LYS A 131 5.88 18.29 3.20
C LYS A 131 7.29 18.55 2.63
N LEU A 132 8.32 17.98 3.26
CA LEU A 132 9.69 18.05 2.75
C LEU A 132 9.81 17.37 1.40
N MET A 133 9.30 16.14 1.25
CA MET A 133 9.38 15.40 -0.01
C MET A 133 8.72 16.15 -1.16
N ARG A 134 7.52 16.72 -0.96
CA ARG A 134 6.86 17.58 -1.96
C ARG A 134 7.77 18.76 -2.38
N LYS A 135 8.37 19.46 -1.40
CA LYS A 135 9.29 20.57 -1.67
C LYS A 135 10.51 20.12 -2.48
N LEU A 136 11.06 18.95 -2.17
CA LEU A 136 12.23 18.42 -2.86
C LEU A 136 11.93 18.04 -4.31
N VAL A 137 10.81 17.37 -4.58
CA VAL A 137 10.44 17.01 -5.95
C VAL A 137 10.09 18.25 -6.79
N GLN A 138 9.45 19.26 -6.21
CA GLN A 138 9.23 20.55 -6.87
C GLN A 138 10.55 21.26 -7.22
N LYS A 139 11.49 21.29 -6.26
CA LYS A 139 12.83 21.87 -6.48
C LYS A 139 13.63 21.14 -7.56
N ALA A 140 13.39 19.82 -7.71
CA ALA A 140 14.00 19.02 -8.76
C ALA A 140 13.35 19.20 -10.15
N GLY A 141 12.36 20.09 -10.30
CA GLY A 141 11.70 20.38 -11.57
C GLY A 141 10.57 19.41 -11.93
N VAL A 142 10.14 18.54 -11.02
CA VAL A 142 9.02 17.61 -11.25
C VAL A 142 7.71 18.38 -11.37
N LYS A 143 6.97 18.14 -12.46
CA LYS A 143 5.62 18.68 -12.62
C LYS A 143 4.63 17.82 -11.85
N ILE A 144 3.96 18.38 -10.84
CA ILE A 144 2.96 17.70 -10.02
C ILE A 144 1.56 18.05 -10.53
N LEU A 145 0.72 17.04 -10.72
CA LEU A 145 -0.72 17.17 -10.94
C LEU A 145 -1.43 16.58 -9.73
N ASP A 146 -1.90 17.46 -8.84
CA ASP A 146 -2.74 17.09 -7.70
C ASP A 146 -4.18 16.86 -8.15
N HIS A 147 -4.95 16.08 -7.36
CA HIS A 147 -6.36 15.76 -7.62
C HIS A 147 -6.62 15.21 -9.03
N SER A 148 -5.68 14.38 -9.49
CA SER A 148 -5.60 13.89 -10.86
C SER A 148 -5.50 12.36 -10.91
N PRO A 149 -6.57 11.62 -10.51
CA PRO A 149 -6.58 10.17 -10.60
C PRO A 149 -6.35 9.69 -12.03
N VAL A 150 -5.60 8.60 -12.14
CA VAL A 150 -5.43 7.85 -13.38
C VAL A 150 -6.66 6.97 -13.59
N LEU A 151 -7.19 6.96 -14.81
CA LEU A 151 -8.29 6.08 -15.21
C LEU A 151 -7.83 4.89 -16.05
N GLU A 152 -6.78 5.08 -16.87
CA GLU A 152 -6.22 4.02 -17.71
C GLU A 152 -4.73 4.24 -18.01
N LEU A 153 -4.01 3.15 -18.23
CA LEU A 153 -2.67 3.16 -18.79
C LEU A 153 -2.72 3.12 -20.31
N LEU A 154 -1.66 3.64 -20.92
CA LEU A 154 -1.45 3.65 -22.35
C LEU A 154 -0.22 2.82 -22.69
N ALA A 155 -0.30 1.98 -23.72
CA ALA A 155 0.80 1.11 -24.16
C ALA A 155 0.87 0.98 -25.69
N ASP A 156 2.00 0.49 -26.17
CA ASP A 156 2.26 0.04 -27.52
C ASP A 156 3.11 -1.24 -27.51
N GLU A 157 3.73 -1.61 -28.63
CA GLU A 157 4.61 -2.77 -28.74
C GLU A 157 5.88 -2.68 -27.88
N ASN A 158 6.27 -1.48 -27.44
CA ASN A 158 7.42 -1.26 -26.54
C ASN A 158 7.02 -1.31 -25.06
N GLY A 159 5.75 -1.57 -24.75
CA GLY A 159 5.21 -1.67 -23.40
C GLY A 159 4.41 -0.44 -22.94
N VAL A 160 4.27 -0.25 -21.64
CA VAL A 160 3.54 0.88 -21.07
C VAL A 160 4.33 2.18 -21.27
N GLY A 161 3.64 3.22 -21.75
CA GLY A 161 4.27 4.49 -22.10
C GLY A 161 3.41 5.71 -21.80
N GLY A 162 2.49 5.63 -20.85
CA GLY A 162 1.70 6.77 -20.46
C GLY A 162 0.44 6.40 -19.71
N ALA A 163 -0.34 7.43 -19.40
CA ALA A 163 -1.63 7.28 -18.74
C ALA A 163 -2.57 8.45 -19.10
N THR A 164 -3.84 8.20 -18.87
CA THR A 164 -4.92 9.20 -19.01
C THR A 164 -5.75 9.25 -17.74
N GLY A 165 -6.31 10.40 -17.42
CA GLY A 165 -7.14 10.59 -16.24
C GLY A 165 -7.95 11.89 -16.29
N VAL A 166 -8.51 12.26 -15.15
CA VAL A 166 -9.33 13.45 -15.00
C VAL A 166 -8.88 14.26 -13.78
N ARG A 167 -8.93 15.57 -13.86
CA ARG A 167 -8.74 16.48 -12.73
C ARG A 167 -10.08 16.62 -11.99
N THR A 168 -10.18 16.05 -10.80
CA THR A 168 -11.47 15.99 -10.07
C THR A 168 -12.00 17.35 -9.64
N GLN A 169 -11.17 18.38 -9.60
CA GLN A 169 -11.58 19.75 -9.23
C GLN A 169 -12.13 20.55 -10.42
N SER A 170 -11.62 20.34 -11.63
CA SER A 170 -12.02 21.09 -12.83
C SER A 170 -12.85 20.28 -13.82
N GLY A 171 -12.81 18.94 -13.72
CA GLY A 171 -13.39 18.06 -14.74
C GLY A 171 -12.56 17.94 -16.03
N GLU A 172 -11.41 18.64 -16.10
CA GLU A 172 -10.50 18.59 -17.24
C GLU A 172 -9.85 17.22 -17.36
N THR A 173 -9.87 16.63 -18.55
CA THR A 173 -9.11 15.39 -18.81
C THR A 173 -7.63 15.71 -19.03
N TRP A 174 -6.78 14.73 -18.73
CA TRP A 174 -5.35 14.87 -18.95
C TRP A 174 -4.77 13.59 -19.54
N THR A 175 -3.74 13.75 -20.34
CA THR A 175 -2.94 12.65 -20.89
C THR A 175 -1.46 12.98 -20.72
N VAL A 176 -0.70 12.01 -20.19
CA VAL A 176 0.75 12.07 -20.11
C VAL A 176 1.32 10.93 -20.96
N ARG A 177 2.11 11.29 -21.98
CA ARG A 177 2.96 10.34 -22.71
C ARG A 177 4.31 10.29 -22.02
N ALA A 178 4.85 9.09 -21.82
CA ALA A 178 6.12 8.90 -21.13
C ALA A 178 6.94 7.76 -21.76
N GLY A 179 8.23 7.73 -21.47
CA GLY A 179 9.09 6.60 -21.79
C GLY A 179 8.80 5.40 -20.87
N ALA A 180 8.58 5.67 -19.57
CA ALA A 180 8.26 4.66 -18.56
C ALA A 180 7.24 5.18 -17.55
N VAL A 181 6.56 4.25 -16.85
CA VAL A 181 5.56 4.54 -15.83
C VAL A 181 5.90 3.81 -14.53
N VAL A 182 5.86 4.54 -13.40
CA VAL A 182 6.03 3.99 -12.05
C VAL A 182 4.69 4.03 -11.31
N ILE A 183 4.14 2.89 -10.93
CA ILE A 183 2.97 2.78 -10.05
C ILE A 183 3.43 2.85 -8.59
N ALA A 184 3.06 3.92 -7.90
CA ALA A 184 3.35 4.18 -6.49
C ALA A 184 2.08 4.64 -5.73
N THR A 185 0.93 4.10 -6.11
CA THR A 185 -0.41 4.50 -5.68
C THR A 185 -0.75 4.12 -4.24
N GLY A 186 0.16 3.43 -3.55
CA GLY A 186 -0.18 2.77 -2.30
C GLY A 186 -0.99 1.49 -2.52
N GLY A 187 -1.57 0.96 -1.45
CA GLY A 187 -2.34 -0.27 -1.47
C GLY A 187 -3.86 -0.05 -1.59
N CYS A 188 -4.61 -1.08 -1.16
CA CYS A 188 -6.06 -1.07 -1.05
C CYS A 188 -6.47 -1.28 0.42
N ALA A 189 -7.19 -0.33 1.00
CA ALA A 189 -7.78 -0.41 2.34
C ALA A 189 -9.31 -0.49 2.30
N PHE A 190 -9.90 -0.67 1.13
CA PHE A 190 -11.33 -0.93 0.91
C PHE A 190 -12.25 0.12 1.54
N LEU A 191 -11.83 1.39 1.56
CA LEU A 191 -12.56 2.51 2.17
C LEU A 191 -12.99 2.23 3.63
N SER A 192 -12.14 1.54 4.40
CA SER A 192 -12.40 1.10 5.78
C SER A 192 -12.51 2.22 6.82
N LYS A 193 -12.42 3.47 6.39
CA LYS A 193 -12.39 4.67 7.25
C LYS A 193 -11.18 4.74 8.20
N ALA A 194 -10.11 3.99 7.95
CA ALA A 194 -8.83 4.22 8.61
C ALA A 194 -8.23 5.54 8.12
N LEU A 195 -7.62 6.31 9.01
CA LEU A 195 -7.10 7.64 8.67
C LEU A 195 -6.05 7.57 7.56
N GLY A 196 -6.22 8.43 6.54
CA GLY A 196 -5.32 8.51 5.38
C GLY A 196 -5.51 7.40 4.35
N THR A 197 -6.57 6.60 4.43
CA THR A 197 -6.82 5.50 3.47
C THR A 197 -7.98 5.75 2.51
N ASN A 198 -8.60 6.91 2.56
CA ASN A 198 -9.74 7.29 1.71
C ASN A 198 -9.41 7.35 0.20
N VAL A 199 -8.13 7.45 -0.16
CA VAL A 199 -7.64 7.43 -1.55
C VAL A 199 -6.99 6.08 -1.94
N LEU A 200 -6.92 5.12 -1.01
CA LEU A 200 -6.23 3.84 -1.18
C LEU A 200 -7.24 2.74 -1.52
N THR A 201 -7.67 2.71 -2.75
CA THR A 201 -8.73 1.86 -3.30
C THR A 201 -8.22 0.75 -4.23
N GLY A 202 -6.88 0.61 -4.37
CA GLY A 202 -6.29 -0.43 -5.22
C GLY A 202 -6.21 -0.06 -6.70
N ASP A 203 -6.34 1.21 -7.05
CA ASP A 203 -6.33 1.66 -8.46
C ASP A 203 -5.10 1.17 -9.22
N GLY A 204 -3.91 1.24 -8.59
CA GLY A 204 -2.68 0.75 -9.21
C GLY A 204 -2.69 -0.74 -9.49
N TYR A 205 -3.39 -1.54 -8.68
CA TYR A 205 -3.53 -2.98 -8.93
C TYR A 205 -4.41 -3.24 -10.16
N LEU A 206 -5.52 -2.52 -10.28
CA LEU A 206 -6.38 -2.64 -11.46
C LEU A 206 -5.63 -2.22 -12.73
N LEU A 207 -4.95 -1.07 -12.70
CA LEU A 207 -4.15 -0.55 -13.81
C LEU A 207 -3.04 -1.54 -14.23
N ALA A 208 -2.34 -2.13 -13.26
CA ALA A 208 -1.29 -3.11 -13.53
C ALA A 208 -1.87 -4.42 -14.12
N ALA A 209 -2.99 -4.90 -13.57
CA ALA A 209 -3.66 -6.10 -14.07
C ALA A 209 -4.20 -5.92 -15.49
N GLU A 210 -4.76 -4.76 -15.82
CA GLU A 210 -5.20 -4.41 -17.19
C GLU A 210 -4.03 -4.37 -18.17
N ALA A 211 -2.84 -3.96 -17.71
CA ALA A 211 -1.61 -3.98 -18.51
C ALA A 211 -0.98 -5.38 -18.63
N GLY A 212 -1.51 -6.39 -17.91
CA GLY A 212 -1.01 -7.76 -17.94
C GLY A 212 0.08 -8.08 -16.90
N ALA A 213 0.29 -7.21 -15.91
CA ALA A 213 1.19 -7.49 -14.80
C ALA A 213 0.61 -8.55 -13.86
N ASP A 214 1.49 -9.28 -13.18
CA ASP A 214 1.16 -10.25 -12.16
C ASP A 214 1.41 -9.73 -10.74
N PHE A 215 0.97 -10.49 -9.74
CA PHE A 215 0.98 -10.15 -8.33
C PHE A 215 1.62 -11.26 -7.51
N SER A 216 2.15 -10.92 -6.34
CA SER A 216 2.73 -11.89 -5.41
C SER A 216 2.27 -11.63 -3.99
N GLY A 217 2.03 -12.70 -3.23
CA GLY A 217 1.71 -12.64 -1.80
C GLY A 217 0.34 -12.05 -1.47
N MET A 218 -0.63 -12.07 -2.39
CA MET A 218 -1.92 -11.43 -2.20
C MET A 218 -2.74 -12.06 -1.06
N GLU A 219 -2.51 -13.31 -0.70
CA GLU A 219 -3.10 -13.96 0.48
C GLU A 219 -2.70 -13.32 1.81
N PHE A 220 -1.58 -12.58 1.84
CA PHE A 220 -1.09 -11.83 3.01
C PHE A 220 -1.53 -10.37 3.02
N SER A 221 -2.66 -10.06 2.43
CA SER A 221 -3.19 -8.70 2.26
C SER A 221 -4.38 -8.38 3.16
N ASN A 222 -4.57 -9.13 4.25
CA ASN A 222 -5.67 -9.02 5.20
C ASN A 222 -5.27 -8.35 6.52
N ALA A 223 -4.50 -7.26 6.45
CA ALA A 223 -4.06 -6.56 7.65
C ALA A 223 -5.22 -5.84 8.34
N TYR A 224 -5.35 -6.07 9.64
CA TYR A 224 -6.20 -5.29 10.53
C TYR A 224 -5.36 -4.56 11.56
N ALA A 225 -5.76 -3.36 11.95
CA ALA A 225 -5.07 -2.54 12.94
C ALA A 225 -6.00 -2.11 14.07
N ILE A 226 -5.46 -2.08 15.29
CA ILE A 226 -6.18 -1.63 16.48
C ILE A 226 -6.52 -0.15 16.34
N CYS A 227 -7.75 0.20 16.69
CA CYS A 227 -8.26 1.56 16.65
C CYS A 227 -9.25 1.77 17.81
N PRO A 228 -9.23 2.91 18.52
CA PRO A 228 -10.32 3.23 19.42
C PRO A 228 -11.64 3.30 18.64
N THR A 229 -12.75 2.87 19.22
CA THR A 229 -14.05 2.84 18.53
C THR A 229 -14.51 4.23 18.06
N PHE A 230 -14.10 5.27 18.76
CA PHE A 230 -14.40 6.69 18.51
C PHE A 230 -13.34 7.40 17.63
N SER A 231 -12.38 6.67 17.07
CA SER A 231 -11.29 7.24 16.27
C SER A 231 -11.12 6.49 14.95
N SER A 232 -10.37 7.09 14.03
CA SER A 232 -9.92 6.47 12.77
C SER A 232 -8.40 6.24 12.72
N VAL A 233 -7.68 6.61 13.78
CA VAL A 233 -6.22 6.52 13.83
C VAL A 233 -5.78 5.09 14.12
N THR A 234 -5.33 4.39 13.09
CA THR A 234 -4.85 3.00 13.15
C THR A 234 -3.33 2.90 13.17
N LYS A 235 -2.65 3.91 12.62
CA LYS A 235 -1.19 3.89 12.41
C LYS A 235 -0.48 4.56 13.58
N THR A 236 -0.30 3.80 14.65
CA THR A 236 0.46 4.21 15.83
C THR A 236 1.29 3.07 16.38
N ALA A 237 2.42 3.40 16.97
CA ALA A 237 3.27 2.45 17.70
C ALA A 237 2.89 2.32 19.19
N TYR A 238 1.93 3.13 19.67
CA TYR A 238 1.68 3.30 21.10
C TYR A 238 1.00 2.11 21.75
N TYR A 239 0.28 1.27 20.99
CA TYR A 239 -0.27 0.02 21.50
C TYR A 239 0.78 -1.00 22.00
N ARG A 240 2.08 -0.72 21.81
CA ARG A 240 3.14 -1.49 22.47
C ARG A 240 3.18 -1.27 23.99
N TYR A 241 2.58 -0.16 24.44
CA TYR A 241 2.43 0.19 25.85
C TYR A 241 1.03 -0.13 26.38
N ALA A 242 0.21 -0.85 25.63
CA ALA A 242 -1.17 -1.12 26.01
C ALA A 242 -1.33 -2.46 26.71
N SER A 243 -2.09 -2.44 27.78
CA SER A 243 -2.79 -3.60 28.33
C SER A 243 -4.20 -3.67 27.76
N PHE A 244 -4.74 -4.88 27.61
CA PHE A 244 -6.08 -5.11 27.07
C PHE A 244 -6.97 -5.79 28.09
N TYR A 245 -8.23 -5.36 28.17
CA TYR A 245 -9.16 -5.71 29.23
C TYR A 245 -10.52 -6.10 28.70
N TYR A 246 -11.21 -6.99 29.42
CA TYR A 246 -12.65 -7.18 29.31
C TYR A 246 -13.41 -6.06 30.04
N GLU A 247 -14.73 -6.04 29.88
CA GLU A 247 -15.61 -5.05 30.53
C GLU A 247 -15.56 -5.12 32.07
N ASP A 248 -15.42 -6.32 32.64
CA ASP A 248 -15.27 -6.55 34.08
C ASP A 248 -13.89 -6.14 34.63
N GLY A 249 -12.98 -5.70 33.77
CA GLY A 249 -11.64 -5.27 34.13
C GLY A 249 -10.59 -6.36 34.17
N SER A 250 -10.93 -7.61 33.92
CA SER A 250 -9.97 -8.70 33.81
C SER A 250 -9.13 -8.55 32.50
N ILE A 251 -7.91 -9.09 32.53
CA ILE A 251 -6.97 -8.98 31.41
C ILE A 251 -7.37 -9.94 30.29
N VAL A 252 -7.30 -9.47 29.03
CA VAL A 252 -7.42 -10.31 27.84
C VAL A 252 -6.06 -10.91 27.53
N GLU A 253 -5.84 -12.12 28.01
CA GLU A 253 -4.57 -12.81 27.86
C GLU A 253 -4.13 -12.94 26.39
N GLY A 254 -2.86 -12.64 26.13
CA GLY A 254 -2.25 -12.73 24.80
C GLY A 254 -2.68 -11.65 23.79
N ALA A 255 -3.61 -10.75 24.15
CA ALA A 255 -3.96 -9.62 23.29
C ALA A 255 -2.76 -8.66 23.13
N GLY A 256 -2.59 -8.11 21.94
CA GLY A 256 -1.46 -7.21 21.68
C GLY A 256 -1.40 -6.69 20.24
N SER A 257 -0.53 -5.71 20.03
CA SER A 257 -0.42 -5.00 18.76
C SER A 257 0.32 -5.77 17.65
N GLN A 258 1.09 -6.77 18.01
CA GLN A 258 1.86 -7.56 17.02
C GLN A 258 1.21 -8.91 16.73
N ARG A 259 1.09 -9.80 17.69
CA ARG A 259 0.55 -11.16 17.51
C ARG A 259 -0.86 -11.33 18.06
N GLY A 260 -1.28 -10.51 19.01
CA GLY A 260 -2.54 -10.64 19.74
C GLY A 260 -3.78 -10.05 19.08
N ARG A 261 -3.68 -9.47 17.86
CA ARG A 261 -4.86 -8.89 17.18
C ARG A 261 -5.94 -9.91 16.86
N SER A 262 -5.57 -11.15 16.55
CA SER A 262 -6.54 -12.23 16.34
C SER A 262 -7.34 -12.57 17.59
N ILE A 263 -6.75 -12.41 18.79
CA ILE A 263 -7.46 -12.61 20.07
C ILE A 263 -8.50 -11.50 20.24
N ILE A 264 -8.13 -10.24 19.98
CA ILE A 264 -9.07 -9.12 19.98
C ILE A 264 -10.23 -9.38 19.01
N ALA A 265 -9.90 -9.76 17.76
CA ALA A 265 -10.90 -10.05 16.73
C ALA A 265 -11.87 -11.17 17.14
N ARG A 266 -11.39 -12.25 17.79
CA ARG A 266 -12.26 -13.32 18.26
C ARG A 266 -13.23 -12.86 19.34
N ASN A 267 -12.77 -12.05 20.27
CA ASN A 267 -13.65 -11.50 21.30
C ASN A 267 -14.73 -10.61 20.67
N LEU A 268 -14.35 -9.74 19.73
CA LEU A 268 -15.30 -8.88 19.03
C LEU A 268 -16.32 -9.70 18.20
N LEU A 269 -15.92 -10.79 17.55
CA LEU A 269 -16.84 -11.72 16.87
C LEU A 269 -17.84 -12.39 17.81
N GLN A 270 -17.45 -12.62 19.06
CA GLN A 270 -18.31 -13.18 20.09
C GLN A 270 -19.20 -12.13 20.78
N GLY A 271 -19.21 -10.90 20.29
CA GLY A 271 -19.95 -9.79 20.89
C GLY A 271 -19.34 -9.24 22.17
N ARG A 272 -18.11 -9.65 22.52
CA ARG A 272 -17.40 -9.16 23.70
C ARG A 272 -16.58 -7.93 23.36
N GLN A 273 -16.90 -6.78 23.97
CA GLN A 273 -16.11 -5.56 23.81
C GLN A 273 -14.74 -5.73 24.49
N VAL A 274 -13.68 -5.33 23.79
CA VAL A 274 -12.32 -5.26 24.33
C VAL A 274 -11.96 -3.80 24.56
N TYR A 275 -11.31 -3.54 25.70
CA TYR A 275 -10.81 -2.22 26.09
C TYR A 275 -9.28 -2.23 26.09
N ALA A 276 -8.67 -1.06 25.91
CA ALA A 276 -7.23 -0.87 26.04
C ALA A 276 -6.94 0.28 27.01
N SER A 277 -5.78 0.25 27.64
CA SER A 277 -5.17 1.40 28.32
C SER A 277 -3.68 1.42 27.99
N LEU A 278 -3.08 2.60 27.81
CA LEU A 278 -1.63 2.76 27.58
C LEU A 278 -0.85 2.81 28.90
N ASP A 279 -1.29 2.03 29.88
CA ASP A 279 -0.82 2.00 31.26
C ASP A 279 0.65 1.56 31.42
N GLN A 280 1.20 0.85 30.43
CA GLN A 280 2.60 0.43 30.38
C GLN A 280 3.55 1.54 29.93
N ALA A 281 3.04 2.73 29.53
CA ALA A 281 3.89 3.83 29.12
C ALA A 281 4.56 4.49 30.33
N PRO A 282 5.91 4.53 30.41
CA PRO A 282 6.62 5.26 31.45
C PRO A 282 6.19 6.73 31.51
N GLU A 283 6.07 7.28 32.73
CA GLU A 283 5.53 8.63 32.91
C GLU A 283 6.38 9.70 32.20
N GLU A 284 7.68 9.54 32.22
CA GLU A 284 8.65 10.46 31.61
C GLU A 284 8.51 10.59 30.09
N ILE A 285 8.01 9.55 29.39
CA ILE A 285 7.84 9.59 27.93
C ILE A 285 6.45 10.05 27.48
N ARG A 286 5.44 10.07 28.36
CA ARG A 286 4.05 10.42 28.00
C ARG A 286 3.92 11.79 27.32
N PRO A 287 4.57 12.86 27.79
CA PRO A 287 4.55 14.15 27.11
C PRO A 287 5.13 14.08 25.68
N LEU A 288 6.22 13.34 25.51
CA LEU A 288 6.86 13.15 24.21
C LEU A 288 5.96 12.38 23.22
N LEU A 289 5.25 11.33 23.69
CA LEU A 289 4.30 10.60 22.87
C LEU A 289 3.19 11.51 22.34
N ARG A 290 2.67 12.42 23.17
CA ARG A 290 1.64 13.41 22.77
C ARG A 290 2.13 14.37 21.70
N VAL A 291 3.36 14.83 21.78
CA VAL A 291 3.98 15.71 20.76
C VAL A 291 4.28 14.96 19.47
N ASN A 292 4.76 13.72 19.56
CA ASN A 292 5.16 12.94 18.40
C ASN A 292 4.00 12.50 17.51
N GLN A 293 2.80 12.31 18.06
CA GLN A 293 1.62 11.95 17.27
C GLN A 293 0.35 12.57 17.87
N THR A 294 0.23 13.88 17.75
CA THR A 294 -0.87 14.69 18.30
C THR A 294 -2.26 14.20 17.84
N ASN A 295 -2.39 13.79 16.59
CA ASN A 295 -3.67 13.33 16.03
C ASN A 295 -4.18 12.00 16.64
N PHE A 296 -3.31 11.21 17.27
CA PHE A 296 -3.74 10.04 18.04
C PHE A 296 -4.45 10.45 19.32
N PHE A 297 -3.96 11.47 20.03
CA PHE A 297 -4.50 11.91 21.31
C PHE A 297 -5.71 12.84 21.19
N LEU A 298 -5.83 13.58 20.10
CA LEU A 298 -6.91 14.55 19.91
C LEU A 298 -8.33 13.99 20.15
N PRO A 299 -8.73 12.79 19.68
CA PRO A 299 -10.03 12.21 19.99
C PRO A 299 -10.22 11.92 21.49
N PHE A 300 -9.16 11.50 22.19
CA PHE A 300 -9.18 11.27 23.63
C PHE A 300 -9.39 12.58 24.41
N ASP A 301 -8.63 13.62 24.05
CA ASP A 301 -8.72 14.94 24.71
C ASP A 301 -10.12 15.53 24.56
N ARG A 302 -10.75 15.36 23.38
CA ARG A 302 -12.13 15.80 23.10
C ARG A 302 -13.19 15.09 23.94
N LEU A 303 -12.92 13.86 24.35
CA LEU A 303 -13.82 13.04 25.15
C LEU A 303 -13.48 13.07 26.66
N GLY A 304 -12.41 13.79 27.05
CA GLY A 304 -11.94 13.84 28.43
C GLY A 304 -11.36 12.53 28.93
N ILE A 305 -10.84 11.68 28.03
CA ILE A 305 -10.24 10.37 28.35
C ILE A 305 -8.72 10.53 28.47
N ASP A 306 -8.12 10.10 29.57
CA ASP A 306 -6.66 9.95 29.67
C ASP A 306 -6.26 8.53 29.28
N PRO A 307 -5.74 8.29 28.05
CA PRO A 307 -5.45 6.93 27.58
C PRO A 307 -4.36 6.22 28.37
N PHE A 308 -3.62 6.92 29.23
CA PHE A 308 -2.61 6.32 30.11
C PHE A 308 -3.17 5.81 31.45
N LYS A 309 -4.41 6.20 31.79
CA LYS A 309 -5.09 5.84 33.04
C LYS A 309 -6.42 5.16 32.82
N ASP A 310 -7.17 5.66 31.83
CA ASP A 310 -8.52 5.19 31.56
C ASP A 310 -8.51 4.02 30.59
N LYS A 311 -9.50 3.15 30.72
CA LYS A 311 -9.79 2.08 29.76
C LYS A 311 -10.70 2.63 28.67
N PHE A 312 -10.33 2.44 27.41
CA PHE A 312 -11.11 2.89 26.26
C PHE A 312 -11.44 1.72 25.32
N PRO A 313 -12.64 1.69 24.72
CA PRO A 313 -13.04 0.60 23.84
C PRO A 313 -12.26 0.63 22.52
N VAL A 314 -11.84 -0.57 22.09
CA VAL A 314 -11.11 -0.74 20.83
C VAL A 314 -11.83 -1.65 19.85
N THR A 315 -11.54 -1.45 18.59
CA THR A 315 -11.94 -2.29 17.45
C THR A 315 -10.73 -2.53 16.54
N LEU A 316 -10.91 -3.36 15.53
CA LEU A 316 -9.92 -3.53 14.47
C LEU A 316 -10.49 -3.01 13.15
N ARG A 317 -9.75 -2.10 12.49
CA ARG A 317 -10.08 -1.61 11.14
C ARG A 317 -9.21 -2.30 10.10
N LEU A 318 -9.81 -2.67 8.99
CA LEU A 318 -9.11 -3.24 7.86
C LEU A 318 -8.16 -2.21 7.23
N GLU A 319 -6.90 -2.58 7.05
CA GLU A 319 -5.91 -1.83 6.28
C GLU A 319 -5.49 -2.56 5.00
N GLY A 320 -5.97 -3.78 4.81
CA GLY A 320 -5.80 -4.55 3.58
C GLY A 320 -4.34 -4.69 3.17
N THR A 321 -4.05 -4.35 1.91
CA THR A 321 -2.68 -4.41 1.36
C THR A 321 -1.79 -3.26 1.83
N VAL A 322 -2.34 -2.17 2.38
CA VAL A 322 -1.57 -1.04 2.91
C VAL A 322 -0.60 -1.47 4.02
N ARG A 323 -1.02 -2.43 4.83
CA ARG A 323 -0.18 -3.10 5.84
C ARG A 323 -0.08 -4.62 5.64
N GLY A 324 -0.56 -5.12 4.51
CA GLY A 324 -0.27 -6.46 4.00
C GLY A 324 1.11 -6.53 3.35
N THR A 325 1.46 -7.67 2.78
CA THR A 325 2.71 -7.84 2.04
C THR A 325 2.52 -8.06 0.54
N GLY A 326 1.31 -8.43 0.12
CA GLY A 326 0.98 -8.64 -1.28
C GLY A 326 0.92 -7.35 -2.10
N GLY A 327 1.18 -7.48 -3.39
CA GLY A 327 1.15 -6.38 -4.35
C GLY A 327 1.60 -6.79 -5.74
N ILE A 328 1.79 -5.83 -6.63
CA ILE A 328 2.32 -6.04 -7.98
C ILE A 328 3.70 -6.72 -7.85
N ARG A 329 3.87 -7.81 -8.58
CA ARG A 329 5.14 -8.53 -8.60
C ARG A 329 6.19 -7.70 -9.30
N ILE A 330 7.37 -7.61 -8.70
CA ILE A 330 8.58 -7.05 -9.30
C ILE A 330 9.52 -8.19 -9.67
N VAL A 331 10.24 -8.06 -10.78
CA VAL A 331 11.01 -9.15 -11.37
C VAL A 331 12.52 -8.89 -11.39
N ASP A 332 12.95 -7.69 -11.06
CA ASP A 332 14.37 -7.32 -10.99
C ASP A 332 14.67 -6.32 -9.86
N GLU A 333 15.93 -6.02 -9.68
CA GLU A 333 16.45 -5.10 -8.68
C GLU A 333 16.03 -3.64 -8.87
N GLN A 334 15.51 -3.26 -10.04
CA GLN A 334 15.02 -1.92 -10.38
C GLN A 334 13.51 -1.80 -10.18
N CYS A 335 12.88 -2.81 -9.58
CA CYS A 335 11.44 -2.87 -9.35
C CYS A 335 10.61 -2.81 -10.65
N SER A 336 11.12 -3.35 -11.76
CA SER A 336 10.33 -3.56 -12.96
C SER A 336 9.29 -4.67 -12.77
N THR A 337 8.20 -4.60 -13.54
CA THR A 337 7.23 -5.68 -13.64
C THR A 337 7.55 -6.55 -14.87
N ILE A 338 6.78 -7.62 -15.11
CA ILE A 338 6.89 -8.40 -16.35
C ILE A 338 6.46 -7.59 -17.59
N VAL A 339 5.81 -6.44 -17.40
CA VAL A 339 5.35 -5.57 -18.48
C VAL A 339 6.43 -4.52 -18.77
N PRO A 340 6.99 -4.47 -19.98
CA PRO A 340 8.02 -3.48 -20.32
C PRO A 340 7.54 -2.05 -20.06
N GLY A 341 8.42 -1.18 -19.56
CA GLY A 341 8.11 0.21 -19.25
C GLY A 341 7.26 0.43 -18.01
N LEU A 342 6.82 -0.64 -17.30
CA LEU A 342 6.00 -0.57 -16.09
C LEU A 342 6.79 -0.99 -14.86
N TYR A 343 6.86 -0.10 -13.86
CA TYR A 343 7.53 -0.27 -12.58
C TYR A 343 6.54 -0.16 -11.43
N ALA A 344 6.84 -0.78 -10.29
CA ALA A 344 5.99 -0.68 -9.10
C ALA A 344 6.83 -0.39 -7.85
N ALA A 345 6.32 0.44 -6.94
CA ALA A 345 7.01 0.83 -5.72
C ALA A 345 6.07 1.07 -4.53
N GLY A 346 6.60 0.97 -3.32
CA GLY A 346 5.85 1.16 -2.08
C GLY A 346 4.81 0.08 -1.85
N ASP A 347 3.67 0.47 -1.28
CA ASP A 347 2.58 -0.48 -0.96
C ASP A 347 1.87 -1.01 -2.24
N ALA A 348 2.11 -0.43 -3.40
CA ALA A 348 1.64 -0.97 -4.68
C ALA A 348 2.45 -2.20 -5.11
N ALA A 349 3.75 -2.25 -4.81
CA ALA A 349 4.61 -3.39 -5.07
C ALA A 349 4.56 -4.40 -3.91
N THR A 350 4.73 -5.68 -4.23
CA THR A 350 4.86 -6.72 -3.19
C THR A 350 5.99 -6.41 -2.23
N ARG A 351 5.75 -6.56 -0.92
CA ARG A 351 6.77 -6.51 0.14
C ARG A 351 7.20 -7.90 0.63
N GLU A 352 6.66 -8.93 0.03
CA GLU A 352 6.97 -10.31 0.38
C GLU A 352 8.47 -10.59 0.33
N LEU A 353 9.19 -9.89 -0.57
CA LEU A 353 10.64 -9.97 -0.71
C LEU A 353 11.41 -9.64 0.58
N ILE A 354 10.92 -8.72 1.39
CA ILE A 354 11.58 -8.30 2.64
C ILE A 354 10.84 -8.68 3.91
N CYS A 355 9.55 -8.98 3.82
CA CYS A 355 8.70 -9.27 4.97
C CYS A 355 8.13 -10.69 4.96
N GLY A 356 8.24 -11.43 3.85
CA GLY A 356 7.51 -12.68 3.69
C GLY A 356 6.01 -12.46 3.89
N GLY A 357 5.35 -13.38 4.59
CA GLY A 357 3.91 -13.34 4.85
C GLY A 357 3.48 -12.46 6.03
N PHE A 358 4.37 -11.64 6.64
CA PHE A 358 4.01 -10.86 7.82
C PHE A 358 4.77 -9.53 7.94
N THR A 359 4.08 -8.42 7.74
CA THR A 359 4.67 -7.09 7.88
C THR A 359 5.09 -6.76 9.32
N GLY A 360 4.31 -7.13 10.31
CA GLY A 360 4.55 -6.83 11.72
C GLY A 360 4.28 -5.37 12.07
N GLY A 361 5.31 -4.54 12.14
CA GLY A 361 5.22 -3.11 12.39
C GLY A 361 5.39 -2.27 11.11
N GLY A 362 5.04 -0.99 11.15
CA GLY A 362 5.11 -0.08 10.00
C GLY A 362 6.52 0.25 9.49
N SER A 363 7.58 -0.11 10.22
CA SER A 363 8.96 0.29 9.89
C SER A 363 9.45 -0.26 8.55
N HIS A 364 9.03 -1.48 8.19
CA HIS A 364 9.39 -2.11 6.92
C HIS A 364 8.66 -1.46 5.74
N ASN A 365 7.43 -1.01 5.95
CA ASN A 365 6.66 -0.30 4.93
C ASN A 365 7.36 1.00 4.54
N ALA A 366 7.85 1.77 5.52
CA ALA A 366 8.58 3.00 5.26
C ALA A 366 9.90 2.76 4.54
N ALA A 367 10.68 1.77 5.01
CA ALA A 367 11.94 1.38 4.37
C ALA A 367 11.69 0.90 2.93
N TRP A 368 10.68 0.04 2.72
CA TRP A 368 10.31 -0.44 1.40
C TRP A 368 9.88 0.72 0.49
N ALA A 369 9.02 1.64 0.98
CA ALA A 369 8.53 2.74 0.17
C ALA A 369 9.65 3.65 -0.34
N MET A 370 10.60 4.03 0.52
CA MET A 370 11.71 4.89 0.11
C MET A 370 12.73 4.16 -0.76
N SER A 371 13.02 2.88 -0.48
CA SER A 371 14.01 2.10 -1.22
C SER A 371 13.48 1.68 -2.58
N SER A 372 12.30 1.05 -2.65
CA SER A 372 11.70 0.65 -3.92
C SER A 372 11.35 1.85 -4.80
N GLY A 373 10.96 2.99 -4.20
CA GLY A 373 10.79 4.24 -4.93
C GLY A 373 12.10 4.68 -5.60
N SER A 374 13.23 4.66 -4.88
CA SER A 374 14.53 4.98 -5.46
C SER A 374 14.92 4.01 -6.57
N PHE A 375 14.74 2.71 -6.37
CA PHE A 375 15.07 1.68 -7.37
C PHE A 375 14.19 1.82 -8.64
N ALA A 376 12.88 1.96 -8.46
CA ALA A 376 11.95 2.14 -9.58
C ALA A 376 12.19 3.44 -10.35
N GLY A 377 12.50 4.53 -9.66
CA GLY A 377 12.83 5.81 -10.29
C GLY A 377 14.10 5.75 -11.13
N GLU A 378 15.13 5.04 -10.65
CA GLU A 378 16.36 4.81 -11.40
C GLU A 378 16.12 3.90 -12.62
N GLY A 379 15.42 2.78 -12.42
CA GLY A 379 15.08 1.84 -13.49
C GLY A 379 14.23 2.48 -14.59
N ALA A 380 13.19 3.22 -14.20
CA ALA A 380 12.32 3.92 -15.14
C ALA A 380 13.08 4.99 -15.95
N ALA A 381 13.94 5.77 -15.30
CA ALA A 381 14.79 6.75 -15.99
C ALA A 381 15.74 6.11 -17.00
N LYS A 382 16.35 4.97 -16.62
CA LYS A 382 17.21 4.20 -17.52
C LYS A 382 16.44 3.66 -18.72
N PHE A 383 15.30 3.02 -18.50
CA PHE A 383 14.46 2.48 -19.57
C PHE A 383 14.00 3.56 -20.55
N ALA A 384 13.51 4.69 -20.03
CA ALA A 384 13.10 5.82 -20.86
C ALA A 384 14.24 6.36 -21.72
N LYS A 385 15.46 6.44 -21.16
CA LYS A 385 16.65 6.85 -21.90
C LYS A 385 17.05 5.83 -22.97
N ASP A 386 16.97 4.53 -22.67
CA ASP A 386 17.35 3.44 -23.58
C ASP A 386 16.37 3.33 -24.77
N LEU A 387 15.13 3.82 -24.63
CA LEU A 387 14.17 3.92 -25.75
C LEU A 387 14.65 4.90 -26.85
N GLY A 388 15.40 5.96 -26.48
CA GLY A 388 15.90 6.95 -27.43
C GLY A 388 14.78 7.54 -28.29
N ASP A 389 15.03 7.66 -29.61
CA ASP A 389 14.09 8.24 -30.59
C ASP A 389 12.74 7.48 -30.68
N LYS A 390 12.68 6.22 -30.20
CA LYS A 390 11.40 5.48 -30.14
C LYS A 390 10.41 6.12 -29.19
N ALA A 391 10.86 6.83 -28.16
CA ALA A 391 9.98 7.47 -27.19
C ALA A 391 9.05 8.52 -27.82
N ASP A 392 9.58 9.27 -28.80
CA ASP A 392 8.84 10.36 -29.46
C ASP A 392 7.80 9.84 -30.47
N ASN A 393 8.05 8.68 -31.07
CA ASN A 393 7.26 8.11 -32.18
C ASN A 393 6.22 7.05 -31.69
N ARG A 394 5.99 6.91 -30.40
CA ARG A 394 5.07 5.91 -29.84
C ARG A 394 3.61 6.19 -30.23
N THR A 395 2.91 5.16 -30.68
CA THR A 395 1.46 5.19 -30.91
C THR A 395 0.74 4.46 -29.79
N LEU A 396 0.56 5.17 -28.69
CA LEU A 396 -0.01 4.62 -27.46
C LEU A 396 -1.52 4.42 -27.56
N LYS A 397 -2.01 3.27 -27.07
CA LYS A 397 -3.43 2.90 -26.97
C LYS A 397 -3.78 2.55 -25.53
N SER A 398 -5.05 2.73 -25.16
CA SER A 398 -5.57 2.27 -23.87
C SER A 398 -5.39 0.75 -23.73
N VAL A 399 -4.95 0.32 -22.54
CA VAL A 399 -4.94 -1.09 -22.14
C VAL A 399 -6.18 -1.48 -21.33
N SER A 400 -7.02 -0.49 -20.96
CA SER A 400 -8.22 -0.74 -20.18
C SER A 400 -9.24 -1.57 -20.93
N THR A 401 -9.88 -2.49 -20.22
CA THR A 401 -11.04 -3.24 -20.70
C THR A 401 -12.34 -2.42 -20.58
N THR A 402 -12.30 -1.30 -19.85
CA THR A 402 -13.45 -0.41 -19.65
C THR A 402 -13.60 0.55 -20.81
N THR A 403 -14.83 0.73 -21.29
CA THR A 403 -15.14 1.74 -22.30
C THR A 403 -15.49 3.08 -21.62
N PHE A 404 -14.75 4.14 -21.97
CA PHE A 404 -14.98 5.49 -21.45
C PHE A 404 -15.80 6.34 -22.42
N THR A 405 -16.80 7.06 -21.89
CA THR A 405 -17.65 8.00 -22.65
C THR A 405 -17.62 9.39 -22.02
N LYS A 406 -17.96 10.44 -22.79
CA LYS A 406 -17.92 11.84 -22.32
C LYS A 406 -19.05 12.22 -21.35
N SER A 407 -20.16 11.51 -21.34
CA SER A 407 -21.27 11.78 -20.41
C SER A 407 -21.98 10.50 -19.99
N GLY A 408 -22.33 10.41 -18.73
CA GLY A 408 -23.05 9.29 -18.14
C GLY A 408 -24.12 9.75 -17.17
N SER A 409 -25.11 8.91 -16.96
CA SER A 409 -26.28 9.19 -16.14
C SER A 409 -26.05 8.88 -14.65
N GLY A 410 -26.85 9.47 -13.77
CA GLY A 410 -26.86 9.22 -12.32
C GLY A 410 -27.08 7.78 -11.89
N GLN A 411 -27.54 6.90 -12.79
CA GLN A 411 -27.65 5.46 -12.54
C GLN A 411 -26.28 4.76 -12.25
N ILE A 412 -25.16 5.30 -12.78
CA ILE A 412 -23.83 4.74 -12.53
C ILE A 412 -23.47 4.91 -11.05
N LEU A 413 -23.78 6.03 -10.45
CA LEU A 413 -23.39 6.35 -9.06
C LEU A 413 -24.11 5.47 -8.02
N SER A 414 -25.42 5.19 -8.16
CA SER A 414 -26.14 4.35 -7.19
C SER A 414 -25.63 2.92 -7.18
N LYS A 415 -25.45 2.32 -8.36
CA LYS A 415 -24.92 0.96 -8.50
C LYS A 415 -23.44 0.84 -8.08
N THR A 416 -22.68 1.91 -8.19
CA THR A 416 -21.28 1.97 -7.71
C THR A 416 -21.22 1.91 -6.18
N GLY A 417 -22.11 2.62 -5.49
CA GLY A 417 -22.23 2.55 -4.03
C GLY A 417 -22.58 1.16 -3.52
N GLU A 418 -23.55 0.49 -4.16
CA GLU A 418 -23.92 -0.91 -3.87
C GLU A 418 -22.73 -1.86 -4.08
N ALA A 419 -21.98 -1.67 -5.17
CA ALA A 419 -20.80 -2.49 -5.46
C ALA A 419 -19.71 -2.31 -4.40
N ILE A 420 -19.42 -1.08 -3.96
CA ILE A 420 -18.48 -0.79 -2.88
C ILE A 420 -18.91 -1.49 -1.59
N GLN A 421 -20.19 -1.37 -1.23
CA GLN A 421 -20.74 -2.04 -0.05
C GLN A 421 -20.58 -3.57 -0.15
N ALA A 422 -20.93 -4.17 -1.29
CA ALA A 422 -20.80 -5.60 -1.53
C ALA A 422 -19.37 -6.11 -1.36
N VAL A 423 -18.36 -5.39 -1.86
CA VAL A 423 -16.95 -5.74 -1.62
C VAL A 423 -16.61 -5.63 -0.13
N GLN A 424 -17.05 -4.56 0.54
CA GLN A 424 -16.78 -4.36 1.97
C GLN A 424 -17.40 -5.45 2.83
N GLU A 425 -18.56 -5.96 2.48
CA GLU A 425 -19.22 -7.09 3.16
C GLU A 425 -18.41 -8.39 3.05
N GLU A 426 -17.58 -8.56 2.00
CA GLU A 426 -16.69 -9.70 1.88
C GLU A 426 -15.37 -9.53 2.62
N VAL A 427 -14.76 -8.34 2.58
CA VAL A 427 -13.38 -8.15 3.05
C VAL A 427 -13.28 -7.58 4.47
N THR A 428 -14.34 -6.96 5.02
CA THR A 428 -14.28 -6.33 6.34
C THR A 428 -14.51 -7.31 7.49
N PRO A 429 -15.45 -8.29 7.42
CA PRO A 429 -15.72 -9.19 8.52
C PRO A 429 -14.54 -10.10 8.85
N TYR A 430 -14.27 -10.29 10.15
CA TYR A 430 -13.13 -11.08 10.63
C TYR A 430 -13.28 -12.56 10.30
N ASP A 431 -14.49 -13.10 10.34
CA ASP A 431 -14.81 -14.49 10.03
C ASP A 431 -14.68 -14.84 8.54
N ARG A 432 -14.67 -13.83 7.65
CA ARG A 432 -14.44 -14.02 6.21
C ARG A 432 -12.98 -13.79 5.81
N ASN A 433 -12.38 -12.71 6.31
CA ASN A 433 -11.08 -12.26 5.81
C ASN A 433 -9.91 -12.53 6.77
N LEU A 434 -10.12 -12.54 8.09
CA LEU A 434 -9.06 -12.85 9.05
C LEU A 434 -9.04 -14.35 9.39
N PHE A 435 -10.19 -14.95 9.68
CA PHE A 435 -10.36 -16.38 10.00
C PHE A 435 -11.01 -17.10 8.83
N ARG A 436 -10.18 -17.56 7.91
CA ARG A 436 -10.60 -18.09 6.61
C ARG A 436 -10.86 -19.58 6.66
N THR A 437 -11.85 -20.04 5.88
CA THR A 437 -12.11 -21.46 5.63
C THR A 437 -12.28 -21.69 4.12
N GLN A 438 -12.09 -22.91 3.64
CA GLN A 438 -12.29 -23.26 2.22
C GLN A 438 -13.67 -22.82 1.74
N LYS A 439 -14.71 -23.24 2.44
CA LYS A 439 -16.11 -22.90 2.12
C LYS A 439 -16.36 -21.38 2.11
N GLY A 440 -15.79 -20.66 3.08
CA GLY A 440 -15.92 -19.20 3.16
C GLY A 440 -15.27 -18.51 1.97
N LEU A 441 -14.05 -18.91 1.63
CA LEU A 441 -13.31 -18.36 0.49
C LEU A 441 -14.01 -18.63 -0.84
N GLU A 442 -14.48 -19.86 -1.08
CA GLU A 442 -15.23 -20.22 -2.30
C GLU A 442 -16.52 -19.41 -2.45
N GLY A 443 -17.28 -19.26 -1.37
CA GLY A 443 -18.49 -18.44 -1.36
C GLY A 443 -18.19 -16.96 -1.66
N SER A 444 -17.15 -16.40 -1.05
CA SER A 444 -16.73 -15.02 -1.32
C SER A 444 -16.22 -14.83 -2.75
N ILE A 445 -15.41 -15.76 -3.28
CA ILE A 445 -14.94 -15.73 -4.68
C ILE A 445 -16.13 -15.71 -5.64
N THR A 446 -17.11 -16.58 -5.43
CA THR A 446 -18.31 -16.63 -6.30
C THR A 446 -19.05 -15.28 -6.33
N ARG A 447 -19.24 -14.64 -5.16
CA ARG A 447 -19.90 -13.32 -5.10
C ARG A 447 -19.06 -12.21 -5.72
N LEU A 448 -17.75 -12.21 -5.48
CA LEU A 448 -16.82 -11.23 -6.06
C LEU A 448 -16.66 -11.40 -7.58
N ASP A 449 -16.72 -12.62 -8.11
CA ASP A 449 -16.69 -12.87 -9.55
C ASP A 449 -17.99 -12.38 -10.22
N GLY A 450 -19.13 -12.59 -9.59
CA GLY A 450 -20.40 -12.01 -10.05
C GLY A 450 -20.35 -10.48 -10.09
N LEU A 451 -19.86 -9.87 -9.00
CA LEU A 451 -19.70 -8.42 -8.92
C LEU A 451 -18.72 -7.86 -9.96
N TRP A 452 -17.60 -8.58 -10.21
CA TRP A 452 -16.65 -8.21 -11.25
C TRP A 452 -17.30 -8.21 -12.64
N ASN A 453 -18.05 -9.23 -12.98
CA ASN A 453 -18.75 -9.31 -14.27
C ASN A 453 -19.72 -8.14 -14.45
N ASP A 454 -20.45 -7.78 -13.40
CA ASP A 454 -21.34 -6.63 -13.41
C ASP A 454 -20.59 -5.28 -13.61
N LEU A 455 -19.40 -5.13 -13.05
CA LEU A 455 -18.61 -3.90 -13.13
C LEU A 455 -17.89 -3.77 -14.48
N ARG A 456 -17.32 -4.88 -15.01
CA ARG A 456 -16.51 -4.85 -16.24
C ARG A 456 -17.33 -4.56 -17.50
N GLU A 457 -18.60 -4.94 -17.51
CA GLU A 457 -19.50 -4.77 -18.68
C GLU A 457 -20.04 -3.33 -18.80
N ARG A 458 -19.70 -2.45 -17.86
CA ARG A 458 -20.26 -1.10 -17.84
C ARG A 458 -19.38 -0.12 -18.60
N VAL A 459 -20.06 0.69 -19.38
CA VAL A 459 -19.49 1.93 -19.92
C VAL A 459 -19.37 2.95 -18.77
N THR A 460 -18.22 3.54 -18.58
CA THR A 460 -18.00 4.58 -17.57
C THR A 460 -17.67 5.93 -18.20
N THR A 461 -17.66 6.98 -17.40
CA THR A 461 -17.44 8.35 -17.84
C THR A 461 -16.07 8.88 -17.45
N LEU A 462 -15.58 9.88 -18.21
CA LEU A 462 -14.34 10.61 -17.91
C LEU A 462 -14.65 11.78 -16.95
N ASP A 463 -15.21 11.45 -15.78
CA ASP A 463 -15.58 12.41 -14.73
C ASP A 463 -15.47 11.75 -13.33
N ILE A 464 -15.98 12.42 -12.29
CA ILE A 464 -15.98 11.93 -10.91
C ILE A 464 -16.77 10.62 -10.77
N ALA A 465 -17.85 10.44 -11.54
CA ALA A 465 -18.61 9.19 -11.52
C ALA A 465 -17.78 8.02 -12.06
N GLY A 466 -17.03 8.25 -13.13
CA GLY A 466 -16.07 7.28 -13.67
C GLY A 466 -14.94 6.95 -12.69
N VAL A 467 -14.41 7.93 -11.95
CA VAL A 467 -13.43 7.68 -10.89
C VAL A 467 -13.99 6.74 -9.83
N ARG A 468 -15.23 6.97 -9.36
CA ARG A 468 -15.88 6.11 -8.35
C ARG A 468 -16.15 4.71 -8.88
N HIS A 469 -16.53 4.59 -10.13
CA HIS A 469 -16.69 3.30 -10.77
C HIS A 469 -15.37 2.52 -10.84
N ARG A 470 -14.28 3.19 -11.23
CA ARG A 470 -12.93 2.59 -11.25
C ARG A 470 -12.47 2.17 -9.85
N GLU A 471 -12.78 2.95 -8.81
CA GLU A 471 -12.50 2.57 -7.41
C GLU A 471 -13.22 1.27 -7.01
N ALA A 472 -14.51 1.13 -7.35
CA ALA A 472 -15.26 -0.09 -7.07
C ALA A 472 -14.68 -1.31 -7.83
N ALA A 473 -14.33 -1.13 -9.11
CA ALA A 473 -13.69 -2.17 -9.91
C ALA A 473 -12.31 -2.55 -9.35
N ALA A 474 -11.50 -1.58 -8.91
CA ALA A 474 -10.18 -1.81 -8.34
C ALA A 474 -10.24 -2.58 -7.00
N MET A 475 -11.18 -2.21 -6.13
CA MET A 475 -11.40 -2.94 -4.87
C MET A 475 -11.88 -4.37 -5.14
N THR A 476 -12.78 -4.56 -6.10
CA THR A 476 -13.28 -5.90 -6.48
C THR A 476 -12.15 -6.76 -7.04
N ALA A 477 -11.35 -6.24 -7.99
CA ALA A 477 -10.21 -6.95 -8.55
C ALA A 477 -9.18 -7.33 -7.46
N THR A 478 -8.88 -6.39 -6.54
CA THR A 478 -7.97 -6.64 -5.41
C THR A 478 -8.49 -7.76 -4.52
N ALA A 479 -9.77 -7.73 -4.14
CA ALA A 479 -10.38 -8.78 -3.29
C ALA A 479 -10.36 -10.15 -3.98
N ARG A 480 -10.61 -10.21 -5.29
CA ARG A 480 -10.54 -11.43 -6.10
C ARG A 480 -9.14 -12.05 -6.09
N LEU A 481 -8.10 -11.23 -6.31
CA LEU A 481 -6.71 -11.68 -6.22
C LEU A 481 -6.38 -12.20 -4.82
N MET A 482 -6.76 -11.47 -3.76
CA MET A 482 -6.55 -11.87 -2.37
C MET A 482 -7.18 -13.22 -2.04
N TYR A 483 -8.43 -13.42 -2.44
CA TYR A 483 -9.18 -14.62 -2.04
C TYR A 483 -8.83 -15.85 -2.89
N ASN A 484 -8.53 -15.68 -4.18
CA ASN A 484 -8.04 -16.78 -4.99
C ASN A 484 -6.69 -17.31 -4.49
N THR A 485 -5.73 -16.44 -4.17
CA THR A 485 -4.45 -16.86 -3.58
C THR A 485 -4.62 -17.47 -2.17
N ALA A 486 -5.52 -16.89 -1.35
CA ALA A 486 -5.83 -17.42 -0.03
C ALA A 486 -6.47 -18.81 -0.07
N ARG A 487 -7.28 -19.12 -1.09
CA ARG A 487 -7.85 -20.47 -1.31
C ARG A 487 -6.76 -21.48 -1.63
N GLU A 488 -5.78 -21.11 -2.46
CA GLU A 488 -4.69 -22.00 -2.87
C GLU A 488 -3.70 -22.31 -1.73
N ARG A 489 -3.53 -21.41 -0.76
CA ARG A 489 -2.66 -21.67 0.39
C ARG A 489 -3.42 -22.41 1.49
N THR A 490 -3.17 -23.69 1.61
CA THR A 490 -3.83 -24.61 2.55
C THR A 490 -3.01 -24.81 3.83
N GLU A 491 -2.64 -23.70 4.48
CA GLU A 491 -1.90 -23.64 5.74
C GLU A 491 -2.19 -22.32 6.47
N THR A 492 -1.76 -22.20 7.72
CA THR A 492 -1.69 -20.92 8.45
C THR A 492 -0.24 -20.45 8.48
N ARG A 493 0.08 -19.34 7.77
CA ARG A 493 1.42 -18.75 7.71
C ARG A 493 1.36 -17.23 7.73
N GLY A 494 2.18 -16.58 8.52
CA GLY A 494 2.24 -15.12 8.60
C GLY A 494 0.89 -14.50 8.98
N MET A 495 0.36 -13.65 8.11
CA MET A 495 -0.95 -13.01 8.28
C MET A 495 -2.11 -13.88 7.77
N HIS A 496 -1.83 -14.84 6.92
CA HIS A 496 -2.83 -15.77 6.39
C HIS A 496 -3.20 -16.81 7.43
N LYS A 497 -4.46 -16.85 7.83
CA LYS A 497 -5.01 -17.78 8.82
C LYS A 497 -6.12 -18.62 8.23
N ARG A 498 -5.94 -19.94 8.30
CA ARG A 498 -6.92 -20.94 7.87
C ARG A 498 -7.42 -21.70 9.09
N GLU A 499 -8.70 -21.63 9.37
CA GLU A 499 -9.33 -22.38 10.48
C GLU A 499 -9.35 -23.89 10.21
N ASP A 500 -9.47 -24.24 8.94
CA ASP A 500 -9.44 -25.63 8.43
C ASP A 500 -8.03 -26.18 8.20
N PHE A 501 -7.00 -25.32 8.19
CA PHE A 501 -5.59 -25.68 8.10
C PHE A 501 -4.76 -24.83 9.08
N PRO A 502 -4.86 -25.06 10.39
CA PRO A 502 -4.31 -24.15 11.42
C PRO A 502 -2.78 -24.17 11.52
N GLU A 503 -2.12 -25.21 11.01
CA GLU A 503 -0.68 -25.38 11.12
C GLU A 503 0.08 -24.85 9.91
N ILE A 504 1.39 -24.62 10.09
CA ILE A 504 2.31 -24.33 9.01
C ILE A 504 2.68 -25.64 8.30
N ASP A 505 2.55 -25.65 6.99
CA ASP A 505 3.00 -26.76 6.15
C ASP A 505 4.39 -26.44 5.56
N ALA A 506 5.41 -27.22 5.94
CA ALA A 506 6.77 -27.04 5.44
C ALA A 506 6.89 -27.16 3.91
N ALA A 507 6.01 -27.96 3.29
CA ALA A 507 5.98 -28.13 1.83
C ALA A 507 5.47 -26.87 1.10
N GLN A 508 4.81 -25.94 1.78
CA GLN A 508 4.30 -24.69 1.22
C GLN A 508 5.26 -23.50 1.41
N GLY A 509 6.56 -23.76 1.56
CA GLY A 509 7.60 -22.73 1.61
C GLY A 509 7.89 -22.09 0.24
N TYR A 510 6.85 -21.77 -0.52
CA TYR A 510 6.88 -21.11 -1.83
C TYR A 510 6.00 -19.84 -1.82
N ARG A 511 6.18 -18.98 -2.81
CA ARG A 511 5.29 -17.83 -3.06
C ARG A 511 4.15 -18.21 -4.00
N LEU A 512 3.03 -17.51 -3.86
CA LEU A 512 1.93 -17.59 -4.81
C LEU A 512 1.93 -16.35 -5.71
N ILE A 513 2.09 -16.59 -7.00
CA ILE A 513 1.92 -15.58 -8.03
C ILE A 513 0.49 -15.68 -8.54
N SER A 514 -0.13 -14.56 -8.81
CA SER A 514 -1.50 -14.49 -9.33
C SER A 514 -1.63 -13.41 -10.39
N GLY A 515 -2.62 -13.54 -11.25
CA GLY A 515 -2.91 -12.56 -12.29
C GLY A 515 -4.23 -12.85 -12.97
N GLY A 516 -4.54 -12.04 -13.98
CA GLY A 516 -5.77 -12.13 -14.74
C GLY A 516 -6.93 -11.37 -14.09
N LEU A 517 -7.79 -10.82 -14.93
CA LEU A 517 -9.00 -10.10 -14.51
C LEU A 517 -10.28 -10.91 -14.82
N ASP A 518 -10.39 -11.48 -16.00
CA ASP A 518 -11.58 -12.28 -16.37
C ASP A 518 -11.61 -13.60 -15.60
N LYS A 519 -10.49 -14.29 -15.58
CA LYS A 519 -10.25 -15.47 -14.76
C LYS A 519 -8.97 -15.26 -13.97
N VAL A 520 -9.09 -15.18 -12.65
CA VAL A 520 -7.91 -15.12 -11.78
C VAL A 520 -7.23 -16.48 -11.78
N TRP A 521 -5.94 -16.47 -12.08
CA TRP A 521 -5.07 -17.66 -12.02
C TRP A 521 -4.06 -17.51 -10.90
N THR A 522 -3.56 -18.65 -10.42
CA THR A 522 -2.52 -18.74 -9.40
C THR A 522 -1.44 -19.73 -9.85
N GLN A 523 -0.20 -19.44 -9.47
CA GLN A 523 0.97 -20.26 -9.76
C GLN A 523 1.93 -20.23 -8.58
N LYS A 524 2.57 -21.38 -8.30
CA LYS A 524 3.65 -21.48 -7.32
C LYS A 524 4.95 -20.94 -7.89
N ALA A 525 5.69 -20.21 -7.07
CA ALA A 525 7.03 -19.72 -7.40
C ALA A 525 7.98 -20.03 -6.24
N GLU A 526 9.15 -20.56 -6.55
CA GLU A 526 10.19 -20.86 -5.57
C GLU A 526 10.70 -19.57 -4.91
N VAL A 527 11.04 -19.68 -3.63
CA VAL A 527 11.77 -18.64 -2.90
C VAL A 527 13.26 -18.90 -3.10
N ASN A 528 14.00 -17.88 -3.50
CA ASN A 528 15.45 -17.99 -3.62
C ASN A 528 16.07 -18.21 -2.22
N LYS A 529 16.51 -19.42 -1.97
CA LYS A 529 17.09 -19.87 -0.68
C LYS A 529 18.61 -19.79 -0.64
N GLU A 530 19.29 -19.39 -1.72
CA GLU A 530 20.76 -19.43 -1.84
C GLU A 530 21.52 -18.52 -0.86
N ALA A 531 20.84 -17.74 -0.04
CA ALA A 531 21.46 -16.84 0.94
C ALA A 531 21.15 -17.19 2.41
N VAL A 532 20.65 -18.39 2.69
CA VAL A 532 20.38 -18.85 4.06
C VAL A 532 21.42 -19.89 4.45
N THR A 533 22.66 -19.45 4.66
CA THR A 533 23.61 -20.19 5.50
C THR A 533 23.47 -19.61 6.91
N PRO A 534 23.24 -20.46 7.94
CA PRO A 534 23.01 -20.02 9.31
C PRO A 534 24.23 -19.36 9.93
#